data_62b69d668ea987080772ebcee7daa783
#
_entry.id   62b69d668ea987080772ebcee7daa783
#
_cell.length_a   1.000
_cell.length_b   1.000
_cell.length_c   1.000
_cell.angle_alpha   90.00
_cell.angle_beta   90.00
_cell.angle_gamma   90.00
#
_symmetry.space_group_name_H-M   'P 1'
#
loop_
_entity.id
_entity.type
_entity.pdbx_description
1 polymer ?
#
loop_
_entity_poly.entity_id
_entity_poly.type
_entity_poly.pdbx_seq_one_letter_code
_entity_poly.pdbx_strand_id
1 'polypeptide(L)'
;MKRQFILTFICLLFTFTGMQGKVTTPIIYIDGNGVMRWSDTHEEASFFGVNYTLPFAHAYRALGYLGLDRKAAIDKDVYHLSRLGLNAYRIHLWDVELTDGQGNLLENEHIDLMDYLIAKLKERDIHIVITAQTNFGNGYPERNIQTGGFSYKYDKCDMHSNPEAIAAQETYLRDLVKHTNPY
;
A
#
# COMPACT_ATOMS: atom_id res chain seq x y z
N MET A 1 -53.28 -29.36 49.36
CA MET A 1 -53.10 -27.99 48.83
C MET A 1 -51.71 -27.89 48.28
N LYS A 2 -51.55 -27.96 46.94
CA LYS A 2 -50.24 -27.84 46.23
C LYS A 2 -50.16 -26.38 45.75
N ARG A 3 -49.15 -25.65 46.22
CA ARG A 3 -48.79 -24.33 45.70
C ARG A 3 -47.91 -24.49 44.48
N GLN A 4 -48.39 -24.13 43.32
CA GLN A 4 -47.60 -23.99 42.12
C GLN A 4 -46.85 -22.65 42.13
N PHE A 5 -45.52 -22.69 42.08
CA PHE A 5 -44.69 -21.51 41.82
C PHE A 5 -44.59 -21.33 40.31
N ILE A 6 -45.15 -20.28 39.76
CA ILE A 6 -44.97 -19.85 38.40
C ILE A 6 -43.72 -19.00 38.40
N LEU A 7 -42.62 -19.55 37.78
CA LEU A 7 -41.40 -18.81 37.52
C LEU A 7 -41.57 -18.06 36.20
N THR A 8 -41.77 -16.74 36.27
CA THR A 8 -41.81 -15.86 35.08
C THR A 8 -40.38 -15.56 34.68
N PHE A 9 -39.94 -16.16 33.58
CA PHE A 9 -38.63 -15.89 32.96
C PHE A 9 -38.76 -14.63 32.12
N ILE A 10 -38.24 -13.49 32.58
CA ILE A 10 -38.14 -12.27 31.81
C ILE A 10 -36.86 -12.37 30.97
N CYS A 11 -37.02 -12.70 29.70
CA CYS A 11 -35.94 -12.55 28.71
C CYS A 11 -35.74 -11.07 28.37
N LEU A 12 -34.71 -10.45 28.95
CA LEU A 12 -34.25 -9.14 28.52
C LEU A 12 -33.49 -9.36 27.17
N LEU A 13 -34.17 -9.08 26.08
CA LEU A 13 -33.56 -8.92 24.77
C LEU A 13 -32.77 -7.60 24.74
N PHE A 14 -31.46 -7.69 25.00
CA PHE A 14 -30.55 -6.61 24.66
C PHE A 14 -30.42 -6.55 23.16
N THR A 15 -31.15 -5.68 22.50
CA THR A 15 -30.88 -5.27 21.12
C THR A 15 -29.61 -4.45 21.13
N PHE A 16 -28.47 -5.08 20.85
CA PHE A 16 -27.26 -4.38 20.46
C PHE A 16 -27.54 -3.73 19.10
N THR A 17 -28.00 -2.48 19.10
CA THR A 17 -27.88 -1.62 17.93
C THR A 17 -26.39 -1.31 17.78
N GLY A 18 -25.71 -2.10 16.95
CA GLY A 18 -24.35 -1.80 16.57
C GLY A 18 -24.33 -0.44 15.89
N MET A 19 -23.91 0.59 16.63
CA MET A 19 -23.43 1.81 15.99
C MET A 19 -22.20 1.42 15.18
N GLN A 20 -22.41 1.15 13.88
CA GLN A 20 -21.33 1.17 12.91
C GLN A 20 -20.85 2.62 12.82
N GLY A 21 -20.00 3.02 13.73
CA GLY A 21 -19.20 4.22 13.58
C GLY A 21 -18.46 4.10 12.26
N LYS A 22 -18.67 5.07 11.37
CA LYS A 22 -17.87 5.19 10.15
C LYS A 22 -16.42 5.29 10.62
N VAL A 23 -15.63 4.22 10.43
CA VAL A 23 -14.20 4.25 10.74
C VAL A 23 -13.58 5.22 9.75
N THR A 24 -13.45 6.46 10.15
CA THR A 24 -12.69 7.45 9.40
C THR A 24 -11.23 7.18 9.68
N THR A 25 -10.48 6.81 8.65
CA THR A 25 -9.02 6.70 8.76
C THR A 25 -8.49 8.06 9.23
N PRO A 26 -7.72 8.13 10.34
CA PRO A 26 -7.17 9.39 10.79
C PRO A 26 -6.25 9.96 9.73
N ILE A 27 -6.37 11.25 9.48
CA ILE A 27 -5.50 11.99 8.57
C ILE A 27 -4.49 12.80 9.37
N ILE A 28 -3.39 13.16 8.73
CA ILE A 28 -2.37 14.01 9.32
C ILE A 28 -2.61 15.44 8.88
N TYR A 29 -2.52 16.38 9.83
CA TYR A 29 -2.54 17.81 9.55
C TYR A 29 -1.31 18.49 10.18
N ILE A 30 -0.99 19.68 9.71
CA ILE A 30 0.07 20.53 10.28
C ILE A 30 -0.61 21.58 11.15
N ASP A 31 -0.24 21.62 12.43
CA ASP A 31 -0.75 22.61 13.36
C ASP A 31 -0.14 24.01 13.19
N GLY A 32 -0.63 24.98 13.96
CA GLY A 32 -0.14 26.37 13.88
C GLY A 32 1.33 26.57 14.25
N ASN A 33 1.99 25.55 14.84
CA ASN A 33 3.41 25.55 15.20
C ASN A 33 4.27 24.78 14.17
N GLY A 34 3.68 24.27 13.09
CA GLY A 34 4.36 23.50 12.06
C GLY A 34 4.58 22.02 12.44
N VAL A 35 3.87 21.51 13.46
CA VAL A 35 3.99 20.12 13.91
C VAL A 35 2.93 19.25 13.23
N MET A 36 3.33 18.10 12.70
CA MET A 36 2.41 17.08 12.18
C MET A 36 1.64 16.44 13.32
N ARG A 37 0.31 16.36 13.19
CA ARG A 37 -0.57 15.75 14.19
C ARG A 37 -1.61 14.84 13.58
N TRP A 38 -2.01 13.84 14.33
CA TRP A 38 -3.17 13.03 13.99
C TRP A 38 -4.46 13.82 14.17
N SER A 39 -5.40 13.69 13.23
CA SER A 39 -6.66 14.45 13.26
C SER A 39 -7.65 14.00 14.34
N ASP A 40 -7.52 12.79 14.83
CA ASP A 40 -8.38 12.16 15.83
C ASP A 40 -7.88 12.38 17.27
N THR A 41 -6.58 12.20 17.51
CA THR A 41 -5.98 12.29 18.84
C THR A 41 -5.32 13.65 19.13
N HIS A 42 -4.99 14.42 18.09
CA HIS A 42 -4.18 15.64 18.15
C HIS A 42 -2.74 15.42 18.67
N GLU A 43 -2.34 14.18 18.86
CA GLU A 43 -0.98 13.83 19.21
C GLU A 43 -0.03 14.07 18.04
N GLU A 44 1.26 14.24 18.33
CA GLU A 44 2.29 14.39 17.31
C GLU A 44 2.41 13.12 16.47
N ALA A 45 2.33 13.28 15.15
CA ALA A 45 2.54 12.20 14.20
C ALA A 45 4.03 12.11 13.87
N SER A 46 4.73 11.13 14.46
CA SER A 46 6.14 10.87 14.22
C SER A 46 6.33 9.53 13.52
N PHE A 47 7.27 9.50 12.58
CA PHE A 47 7.55 8.32 11.76
C PHE A 47 8.99 7.88 11.90
N PHE A 48 9.17 6.60 12.23
CA PHE A 48 10.45 5.92 12.20
C PHE A 48 10.33 4.70 11.29
N GLY A 49 11.02 4.70 10.16
CA GLY A 49 10.76 3.72 9.13
C GLY A 49 11.93 3.38 8.24
N VAL A 50 11.62 2.61 7.21
CA VAL A 50 12.59 2.10 6.25
C VAL A 50 12.18 2.46 4.83
N ASN A 51 13.17 2.71 3.99
CA ASN A 51 13.01 2.77 2.55
C ASN A 51 13.36 1.39 1.97
N TYR A 52 12.34 0.66 1.50
CA TYR A 52 12.49 -0.73 1.11
C TYR A 52 11.69 -1.03 -0.16
N THR A 53 12.31 -1.68 -1.13
CA THR A 53 11.76 -1.83 -2.48
C THR A 53 11.37 -3.26 -2.87
N LEU A 54 11.43 -4.21 -1.95
CA LEU A 54 10.86 -5.52 -2.17
C LEU A 54 9.32 -5.46 -2.19
N PRO A 55 8.65 -6.22 -3.04
CA PRO A 55 9.16 -7.19 -4.01
C PRO A 55 9.43 -6.64 -5.41
N PHE A 56 9.38 -5.34 -5.62
CA PHE A 56 9.29 -4.71 -6.95
C PHE A 56 10.61 -4.54 -7.68
N ALA A 57 11.74 -4.73 -7.03
CA ALA A 57 13.04 -4.56 -7.66
C ALA A 57 13.93 -5.79 -7.46
N HIS A 58 14.91 -5.71 -6.58
CA HIS A 58 16.01 -6.68 -6.55
C HIS A 58 15.61 -8.12 -6.22
N ALA A 59 14.56 -8.35 -5.48
CA ALA A 59 14.20 -9.69 -5.06
C ALA A 59 13.07 -10.33 -5.85
N TYR A 60 12.29 -9.56 -6.60
CA TYR A 60 11.14 -10.11 -7.33
C TYR A 60 11.51 -11.29 -8.24
N ARG A 61 12.49 -11.07 -9.13
CA ARG A 61 12.92 -12.13 -10.06
C ARG A 61 13.74 -13.21 -9.36
N ALA A 62 14.59 -12.82 -8.40
CA ALA A 62 15.36 -13.78 -7.63
C ALA A 62 14.47 -14.78 -6.88
N LEU A 63 13.41 -14.31 -6.24
CA LEU A 63 12.43 -15.17 -5.59
C LEU A 63 11.74 -16.11 -6.59
N GLY A 64 11.39 -15.58 -7.77
CA GLY A 64 10.82 -16.39 -8.85
C GLY A 64 11.76 -17.49 -9.37
N TYR A 65 13.03 -17.16 -9.61
CA TYR A 65 14.03 -18.14 -10.04
C TYR A 65 14.29 -19.23 -9.00
N LEU A 66 14.18 -18.89 -7.72
CA LEU A 66 14.32 -19.85 -6.63
C LEU A 66 13.03 -20.63 -6.35
N GLY A 67 11.93 -20.35 -7.04
CA GLY A 67 10.64 -20.98 -6.80
C GLY A 67 10.03 -20.65 -5.42
N LEU A 68 10.40 -19.49 -4.86
CA LEU A 68 9.92 -19.06 -3.56
C LEU A 68 8.61 -18.27 -3.68
N ASP A 69 7.73 -18.44 -2.69
CA ASP A 69 6.49 -17.69 -2.58
C ASP A 69 6.77 -16.23 -2.17
N ARG A 70 6.41 -15.30 -3.06
CA ARG A 70 6.62 -13.86 -2.88
C ARG A 70 5.75 -13.28 -1.77
N LYS A 71 4.52 -13.75 -1.59
CA LYS A 71 3.64 -13.32 -0.49
C LYS A 71 4.16 -13.79 0.85
N ALA A 72 4.65 -15.02 0.94
CA ALA A 72 5.30 -15.53 2.14
C ALA A 72 6.60 -14.76 2.48
N ALA A 73 7.33 -14.25 1.47
CA ALA A 73 8.47 -13.37 1.70
C ALA A 73 8.03 -12.01 2.26
N ILE A 74 6.97 -11.42 1.72
CA ILE A 74 6.36 -10.18 2.24
C ILE A 74 5.93 -10.36 3.70
N ASP A 75 5.24 -11.45 4.04
CA ASP A 75 4.80 -11.73 5.40
C ASP A 75 5.96 -11.74 6.40
N LYS A 76 7.09 -12.36 6.02
CA LYS A 76 8.30 -12.41 6.85
C LYS A 76 8.93 -11.04 7.01
N ASP A 77 9.05 -10.27 5.94
CA ASP A 77 9.63 -8.94 5.96
C ASP A 77 8.79 -8.00 6.85
N VAL A 78 7.48 -7.95 6.64
CA VAL A 78 6.56 -7.12 7.43
C VAL A 78 6.56 -7.55 8.91
N TYR A 79 6.65 -8.85 9.19
CA TYR A 79 6.81 -9.36 10.56
C TYR A 79 8.08 -8.82 11.21
N HIS A 80 9.22 -8.88 10.52
CA HIS A 80 10.50 -8.39 11.07
C HIS A 80 10.51 -6.86 11.24
N LEU A 81 9.96 -6.11 10.29
CA LEU A 81 9.83 -4.65 10.38
C LEU A 81 9.01 -4.23 11.60
N SER A 82 7.88 -4.89 11.82
CA SER A 82 7.03 -4.67 13.00
C SER A 82 7.79 -4.97 14.30
N ARG A 83 8.57 -6.06 14.33
CA ARG A 83 9.39 -6.41 15.53
C ARG A 83 10.52 -5.44 15.82
N LEU A 84 11.02 -4.73 14.81
CA LEU A 84 12.00 -3.66 14.97
C LEU A 84 11.37 -2.35 15.48
N GLY A 85 10.04 -2.32 15.65
CA GLY A 85 9.31 -1.13 16.09
C GLY A 85 9.18 -0.05 15.02
N LEU A 86 9.32 -0.41 13.74
CA LEU A 86 9.12 0.52 12.64
C LEU A 86 7.62 0.78 12.45
N ASN A 87 7.25 2.05 12.30
CA ASN A 87 5.89 2.49 12.05
C ASN A 87 5.70 3.16 10.69
N ALA A 88 6.73 3.18 9.85
CA ALA A 88 6.67 3.73 8.50
C ALA A 88 7.46 2.88 7.50
N TYR A 89 6.94 2.80 6.31
CA TYR A 89 7.52 2.07 5.20
C TYR A 89 7.43 2.93 3.93
N ARG A 90 8.56 3.27 3.33
CA ARG A 90 8.58 3.95 2.05
C ARG A 90 8.85 2.96 0.94
N ILE A 91 7.92 2.87 -0.01
CA ILE A 91 8.06 2.04 -1.20
C ILE A 91 8.33 2.91 -2.42
N HIS A 92 9.27 2.48 -3.24
CA HIS A 92 9.42 2.96 -4.60
C HIS A 92 8.71 2.00 -5.53
N LEU A 93 7.65 2.47 -6.19
CA LEU A 93 6.95 1.65 -7.16
C LEU A 93 7.80 1.49 -8.42
N TRP A 94 7.80 0.27 -8.93
CA TRP A 94 8.51 -0.09 -10.16
C TRP A 94 7.56 0.11 -11.35
N ASP A 95 7.26 1.38 -11.66
CA ASP A 95 6.29 1.80 -12.67
C ASP A 95 6.54 1.15 -14.05
N VAL A 96 7.78 0.85 -14.38
CA VAL A 96 8.16 0.11 -15.59
C VAL A 96 7.54 -1.30 -15.66
N GLU A 97 7.24 -1.92 -14.56
CA GLU A 97 6.58 -3.24 -14.49
C GLU A 97 5.09 -3.16 -14.18
N LEU A 98 4.62 -1.98 -13.74
CA LEU A 98 3.23 -1.75 -13.36
C LEU A 98 2.38 -1.21 -14.50
N THR A 99 3.00 -0.74 -15.59
CA THR A 99 2.30 -0.04 -16.66
C THR A 99 2.67 -0.60 -18.04
N ASP A 100 1.85 -0.26 -19.02
CA ASP A 100 2.22 -0.33 -20.43
C ASP A 100 2.95 0.95 -20.91
N GLY A 101 3.33 0.99 -22.18
CA GLY A 101 4.03 2.14 -22.77
C GLY A 101 3.20 3.42 -22.87
N GLN A 102 1.90 3.38 -22.61
CA GLN A 102 0.96 4.51 -22.55
C GLN A 102 0.65 4.93 -21.12
N GLY A 103 1.22 4.25 -20.11
CA GLY A 103 1.01 4.54 -18.71
C GLY A 103 -0.26 3.94 -18.12
N ASN A 104 -0.99 3.08 -18.84
CA ASN A 104 -2.13 2.38 -18.26
C ASN A 104 -1.65 1.41 -17.19
N LEU A 105 -2.29 1.43 -16.02
CA LEU A 105 -1.98 0.51 -14.93
C LEU A 105 -2.43 -0.91 -15.33
N LEU A 106 -1.56 -1.89 -15.10
CA LEU A 106 -1.80 -3.28 -15.49
C LEU A 106 -2.26 -4.10 -14.29
N GLU A 107 -3.25 -4.94 -14.50
CA GLU A 107 -3.63 -5.97 -13.53
C GLU A 107 -2.66 -7.16 -13.67
N ASN A 108 -1.58 -7.14 -12.92
CA ASN A 108 -0.55 -8.17 -12.95
C ASN A 108 -0.05 -8.53 -11.54
N GLU A 109 0.88 -9.48 -11.46
CA GLU A 109 1.44 -9.94 -10.20
C GLU A 109 2.12 -8.82 -9.39
N HIS A 110 2.71 -7.82 -10.03
CA HIS A 110 3.33 -6.70 -9.32
C HIS A 110 2.30 -5.84 -8.58
N ILE A 111 1.14 -5.55 -9.20
CA ILE A 111 0.04 -4.84 -8.55
C ILE A 111 -0.52 -5.68 -7.40
N ASP A 112 -0.75 -6.98 -7.62
CA ASP A 112 -1.25 -7.88 -6.57
C ASP A 112 -0.29 -7.93 -5.36
N LEU A 113 1.01 -7.99 -5.60
CA LEU A 113 2.01 -7.96 -4.52
C LEU A 113 2.10 -6.60 -3.81
N MET A 114 1.94 -5.49 -4.53
CA MET A 114 1.83 -4.16 -3.94
C MET A 114 0.64 -4.07 -3.01
N ASP A 115 -0.52 -4.48 -3.47
CA ASP A 115 -1.76 -4.46 -2.70
C ASP A 115 -1.66 -5.34 -1.46
N TYR A 116 -1.11 -6.54 -1.61
CA TYR A 116 -0.85 -7.45 -0.50
C TYR A 116 0.10 -6.86 0.53
N LEU A 117 1.20 -6.25 0.08
CA LEU A 117 2.16 -5.57 0.97
C LEU A 117 1.49 -4.44 1.77
N ILE A 118 0.71 -3.59 1.09
CA ILE A 118 -0.02 -2.49 1.74
C ILE A 118 -0.97 -3.02 2.81
N ALA A 119 -1.72 -4.07 2.49
CA ALA A 119 -2.64 -4.70 3.44
C ALA A 119 -1.88 -5.26 4.67
N LYS A 120 -0.76 -5.95 4.45
CA LYS A 120 0.06 -6.52 5.54
C LYS A 120 0.72 -5.47 6.43
N LEU A 121 1.15 -4.36 5.86
CA LEU A 121 1.66 -3.21 6.62
C LEU A 121 0.55 -2.58 7.48
N LYS A 122 -0.65 -2.39 6.91
CA LYS A 122 -1.81 -1.86 7.61
C LYS A 122 -2.24 -2.75 8.79
N GLU A 123 -2.21 -4.07 8.66
CA GLU A 123 -2.50 -5.02 9.75
C GLU A 123 -1.58 -4.84 10.98
N ARG A 124 -0.46 -4.13 10.82
CA ARG A 124 0.56 -3.91 11.86
C ARG A 124 0.79 -2.44 12.19
N ASP A 125 -0.15 -1.58 11.81
CA ASP A 125 -0.08 -0.13 12.02
C ASP A 125 1.20 0.52 11.44
N ILE A 126 1.73 -0.04 10.35
CA ILE A 126 2.86 0.52 9.62
C ILE A 126 2.33 1.38 8.48
N HIS A 127 2.57 2.68 8.55
CA HIS A 127 2.15 3.65 7.54
C HIS A 127 3.01 3.56 6.30
N ILE A 128 2.41 3.75 5.12
CA ILE A 128 3.12 3.65 3.86
C ILE A 128 3.30 5.03 3.23
N VAL A 129 4.51 5.28 2.72
CA VAL A 129 4.84 6.43 1.88
C VAL A 129 5.15 5.92 0.47
N ILE A 130 4.32 6.26 -0.49
CA ILE A 130 4.47 5.78 -1.87
C ILE A 130 5.26 6.80 -2.69
N THR A 131 6.41 6.40 -3.23
CA THR A 131 7.08 7.06 -4.34
C THR A 131 6.56 6.42 -5.61
N ALA A 132 5.60 7.07 -6.23
CA ALA A 132 4.84 6.50 -7.35
C ALA A 132 5.69 6.25 -8.58
N GLN A 133 6.71 7.09 -8.81
CA GLN A 133 7.53 7.04 -10.01
C GLN A 133 9.02 6.98 -9.66
N THR A 134 9.69 5.98 -10.20
CA THR A 134 11.12 5.73 -9.99
C THR A 134 11.82 5.60 -11.33
N ASN A 135 12.30 6.70 -11.88
CA ASN A 135 13.04 6.65 -13.12
C ASN A 135 14.54 6.46 -12.87
N PHE A 136 14.99 5.21 -12.76
CA PHE A 136 16.40 4.84 -12.67
C PHE A 136 17.08 4.68 -14.05
N GLY A 137 16.34 4.89 -15.12
CA GLY A 137 16.81 4.68 -16.49
C GLY A 137 16.51 3.27 -17.01
N ASN A 138 16.66 3.10 -18.30
CA ASN A 138 16.34 1.88 -19.01
C ASN A 138 17.31 0.75 -18.61
N GLY A 139 16.81 -0.29 -18.01
CA GLY A 139 17.56 -1.49 -17.69
C GLY A 139 18.09 -1.57 -16.26
N TYR A 140 17.83 -0.62 -15.39
CA TYR A 140 18.13 -0.75 -13.97
C TYR A 140 16.86 -1.02 -13.14
N PRO A 141 16.95 -1.86 -12.11
CA PRO A 141 18.02 -2.80 -11.77
C PRO A 141 17.94 -4.08 -12.60
N GLU A 142 16.87 -4.26 -13.31
CA GLU A 142 16.56 -5.46 -14.07
C GLU A 142 16.41 -5.15 -15.56
N ARG A 143 16.99 -6.02 -16.38
CA ARG A 143 16.97 -5.83 -17.85
C ARG A 143 15.77 -6.48 -18.53
N ASN A 144 15.10 -7.38 -17.82
CA ASN A 144 14.04 -8.21 -18.38
C ASN A 144 12.66 -7.60 -18.06
N ILE A 145 12.34 -6.50 -18.74
CA ILE A 145 11.06 -5.82 -18.61
C ILE A 145 10.00 -6.61 -19.36
N GLN A 146 8.94 -7.00 -18.66
CA GLN A 146 7.87 -7.84 -19.24
C GLN A 146 6.75 -7.02 -19.87
N THR A 147 6.51 -5.81 -19.36
CA THR A 147 5.35 -5.01 -19.76
C THR A 147 5.65 -3.93 -20.80
N GLY A 148 6.92 -3.54 -20.93
CA GLY A 148 7.30 -2.40 -21.78
C GLY A 148 6.78 -1.07 -21.25
N GLY A 149 6.69 -0.92 -19.90
CA GLY A 149 6.14 0.25 -19.21
C GLY A 149 6.70 1.59 -19.67
N PHE A 150 5.97 2.67 -19.43
CA PHE A 150 6.29 3.97 -20.03
C PHE A 150 7.66 4.52 -19.61
N SER A 151 8.12 4.27 -18.38
CA SER A 151 9.44 4.73 -17.94
C SER A 151 10.60 3.88 -18.51
N TYR A 152 10.31 2.77 -19.17
CA TYR A 152 11.25 2.05 -20.01
C TYR A 152 11.31 2.63 -21.44
N LYS A 153 10.16 3.10 -21.92
CA LYS A 153 10.00 3.67 -23.28
C LYS A 153 10.67 5.05 -23.41
N TYR A 154 10.60 5.85 -22.36
CA TYR A 154 11.06 7.23 -22.36
C TYR A 154 12.26 7.43 -21.41
N ASP A 155 13.20 8.27 -21.78
CA ASP A 155 14.30 8.62 -20.89
C ASP A 155 13.90 9.74 -19.89
N LYS A 156 14.82 10.10 -18.98
CA LYS A 156 14.55 11.10 -17.94
C LYS A 156 14.25 12.50 -18.51
N CYS A 157 14.86 12.86 -19.62
CA CYS A 157 14.64 14.15 -20.25
C CYS A 157 13.27 14.18 -20.91
N ASP A 158 12.88 13.09 -21.57
CA ASP A 158 11.57 12.94 -22.18
C ASP A 158 10.43 13.11 -21.18
N MET A 159 10.60 12.62 -19.95
CA MET A 159 9.60 12.75 -18.89
C MET A 159 9.17 14.19 -18.59
N HIS A 160 9.97 15.18 -18.98
CA HIS A 160 9.69 16.60 -18.73
C HIS A 160 9.40 17.40 -20.00
N SER A 161 9.67 16.85 -21.18
CA SER A 161 9.63 17.60 -22.44
C SER A 161 8.81 16.92 -23.54
N ASN A 162 8.71 15.60 -23.53
CA ASN A 162 7.95 14.87 -24.54
C ASN A 162 6.46 14.79 -24.17
N PRO A 163 5.54 15.34 -24.98
CA PRO A 163 4.11 15.33 -24.67
C PRO A 163 3.53 13.92 -24.45
N GLU A 164 4.00 12.91 -25.18
CA GLU A 164 3.53 11.52 -25.01
C GLU A 164 3.99 10.94 -23.67
N ALA A 165 5.23 11.23 -23.25
CA ALA A 165 5.74 10.80 -21.96
C ALA A 165 4.99 11.47 -20.79
N ILE A 166 4.66 12.75 -20.93
CA ILE A 166 3.86 13.50 -19.95
C ILE A 166 2.44 12.89 -19.85
N ALA A 167 1.80 12.63 -20.99
CA ALA A 167 0.48 12.01 -21.02
C ALA A 167 0.47 10.61 -20.40
N ALA A 168 1.52 9.81 -20.61
CA ALA A 168 1.68 8.51 -19.98
C ALA A 168 1.81 8.61 -18.45
N GLN A 169 2.61 9.57 -17.96
CA GLN A 169 2.73 9.84 -16.52
C GLN A 169 1.39 10.26 -15.90
N GLU A 170 0.66 11.16 -16.53
CA GLU A 170 -0.67 11.61 -16.07
C GLU A 170 -1.67 10.43 -16.00
N THR A 171 -1.65 9.56 -17.01
CA THR A 171 -2.49 8.36 -17.05
C THR A 171 -2.15 7.44 -15.88
N TYR A 172 -0.88 7.12 -15.70
CA TYR A 172 -0.41 6.27 -14.61
C TYR A 172 -0.79 6.82 -13.23
N LEU A 173 -0.48 8.09 -12.96
CA LEU A 173 -0.76 8.69 -11.65
C LEU A 173 -2.26 8.76 -11.37
N ARG A 174 -3.07 9.06 -12.38
CA ARG A 174 -4.53 9.06 -12.27
C ARG A 174 -5.08 7.68 -11.94
N ASP A 175 -4.59 6.64 -12.63
CA ASP A 175 -5.07 5.28 -12.45
C ASP A 175 -4.60 4.73 -11.09
N LEU A 176 -3.37 5.02 -10.69
CA LEU A 176 -2.84 4.63 -9.37
C LEU A 176 -3.65 5.25 -8.22
N VAL A 177 -4.03 6.53 -8.31
CA VAL A 177 -4.85 7.20 -7.28
C VAL A 177 -6.28 6.65 -7.22
N LYS A 178 -6.80 6.15 -8.35
CA LYS A 178 -8.13 5.54 -8.42
C LYS A 178 -8.14 4.06 -8.06
N HIS A 179 -6.97 3.44 -8.04
CA HIS A 179 -6.85 2.02 -7.74
C HIS A 179 -7.39 1.71 -6.34
N THR A 180 -8.18 0.64 -6.25
CA THR A 180 -8.74 0.15 -5.00
C THR A 180 -8.07 -1.16 -4.63
N ASN A 181 -7.41 -1.18 -3.50
CA ASN A 181 -6.76 -2.38 -2.96
C ASN A 181 -7.84 -3.44 -2.63
N PRO A 182 -7.75 -4.65 -3.19
CA PRO A 182 -8.75 -5.70 -2.99
C PRO A 182 -8.63 -6.46 -1.66
N TYR A 183 -7.53 -6.27 -0.88
CA TYR A 183 -7.27 -6.95 0.40
C TYR A 183 -7.85 -6.26 1.62
#